data_b5308c0995cba1a7a194559c203147b6
#
_entry.id   b5308c0995cba1a7a194559c203147b6
#
_cell.length_a   1.000
_cell.length_b   1.000
_cell.length_c   1.000
_cell.angle_alpha   90.00
_cell.angle_beta   90.00
_cell.angle_gamma   90.00
#
_symmetry.space_group_name_H-M   'P 1'
#
loop_
_entity.id
_entity.type
_entity.pdbx_description
1 polymer ?
#
loop_
_entity_poly.entity_id
_entity_poly.type
_entity_poly.pdbx_seq_one_letter_code
_entity_poly.pdbx_strand_id
1 'polypeptide(L)'
;MRLNSLIILGLAAASLGAGQGLTPVSKAAAVRLAAQSSASADASDASRLSMWIWSDKYTYEAGESLTLKWTVATNGDVYPYTVFVYRQNNQDGKKYYWPNQTEQATDINGNTFDQGYQPMRLGAVTQGVLLGDGGRFGALSVPSDFGMHTLVVQLRDYTGSEILKTSYMKIGAVKGAATITGDVTADRTLTNDTRWDLKGIVYVKGGATLTIQPGTFVMGQPGTTPPSALIVTQNGKINAAGTQSRPIVLTSSLPFGERTRGDWGGLAMLGKAPINVGGNIPGSTGICPADGCKNAPGTFYLEGLVGNADSVYGGTDPNHSCGVLKYVRVEYAGTILSPNNELNSFTWGGCGKGTVAEHLQAIYGKDDSFEWFGGNVDAKWLVGGLGADDFTDYQLGWTGRVQFGLMYQSPDSPGNRGIEGDNSEYDNAALPFSNPTFFNVTYFGSGTPGFDEANAPGLFLRRGARGSFNNLVFSNFYSPCMDISDANTQAQADQSNVTMNGILCWNDNIGLKGANTLDGQVAGYNLQFAQGQKGSGAGKNFVVENPSILRPFQYSDPNFKSLFSSPIFRAGWVQPPDDGFFDQSAKFLGGIGKDDWTEEWTSFLVETDIKKP
;
A
#
# COMPACT_ATOMS: atom_id res chain seq x y z
N MET A 1 -28.82 35.66 4.94
CA MET A 1 -28.65 36.69 3.93
C MET A 1 -27.24 37.24 4.01
N ARG A 2 -26.37 36.75 3.17
CA ARG A 2 -25.20 37.45 2.57
C ARG A 2 -24.64 36.52 1.50
N LEU A 3 -24.80 36.96 0.27
CA LEU A 3 -24.29 36.33 -0.95
C LEU A 3 -22.77 36.36 -0.93
N ASN A 4 -22.14 35.23 -1.15
CA ASN A 4 -20.76 35.17 -1.59
C ASN A 4 -20.75 35.21 -3.12
N SER A 5 -20.04 36.18 -3.63
CA SER A 5 -19.96 36.51 -5.04
C SER A 5 -19.27 35.40 -5.82
N LEU A 6 -20.05 34.68 -6.63
CA LEU A 6 -19.54 33.87 -7.72
C LEU A 6 -19.14 34.86 -8.84
N ILE A 7 -17.85 34.96 -9.13
CA ILE A 7 -17.40 35.60 -10.36
C ILE A 7 -17.60 34.63 -11.50
N ILE A 8 -18.76 34.70 -12.11
CA ILE A 8 -19.01 34.09 -13.42
C ILE A 8 -18.44 35.05 -14.47
N LEU A 9 -17.30 34.67 -15.07
CA LEU A 9 -16.90 35.29 -16.33
C LEU A 9 -17.86 34.80 -17.40
N GLY A 10 -18.89 35.61 -17.64
CA GLY A 10 -19.80 35.40 -18.76
C GLY A 10 -19.07 35.64 -20.07
N LEU A 11 -18.85 34.57 -20.84
CA LEU A 11 -18.64 34.74 -22.27
C LEU A 11 -19.98 35.20 -22.89
N ALA A 12 -20.06 36.44 -23.28
CA ALA A 12 -21.14 36.96 -24.08
C ALA A 12 -21.13 36.22 -25.42
N ALA A 13 -22.11 35.35 -25.63
CA ALA A 13 -22.41 34.82 -26.94
C ALA A 13 -23.01 35.95 -27.79
N ALA A 14 -22.18 36.62 -28.56
CA ALA A 14 -22.64 37.44 -29.65
C ALA A 14 -23.09 36.52 -30.79
N SER A 15 -24.35 36.56 -31.15
CA SER A 15 -24.90 35.95 -32.37
C SER A 15 -24.20 36.56 -33.58
N LEU A 16 -23.26 35.87 -34.16
CA LEU A 16 -22.63 36.22 -35.43
C LEU A 16 -23.34 35.44 -36.55
N GLY A 17 -23.88 36.21 -37.47
CA GLY A 17 -24.42 35.71 -38.72
C GLY A 17 -23.37 34.94 -39.53
N ALA A 18 -23.86 34.03 -40.33
CA ALA A 18 -23.05 33.18 -41.19
C ALA A 18 -22.05 33.99 -42.03
N GLY A 19 -20.74 33.66 -41.89
CA GLY A 19 -19.79 34.04 -42.93
C GLY A 19 -18.44 34.63 -42.51
N GLN A 20 -17.97 34.47 -41.29
CA GLN A 20 -16.56 34.81 -41.00
C GLN A 20 -15.84 33.65 -40.29
N GLY A 21 -14.78 33.18 -40.93
CA GLY A 21 -13.91 32.13 -40.37
C GLY A 21 -13.30 32.55 -39.04
N LEU A 22 -13.34 31.68 -38.07
CA LEU A 22 -12.65 31.84 -36.80
C LEU A 22 -11.16 32.01 -37.04
N THR A 23 -10.65 33.19 -36.74
CA THR A 23 -9.18 33.40 -36.68
C THR A 23 -8.59 32.51 -35.56
N PRO A 24 -7.55 31.71 -35.86
CA PRO A 24 -6.91 30.92 -34.82
C PRO A 24 -6.41 31.84 -33.72
N VAL A 25 -6.73 31.53 -32.47
CA VAL A 25 -6.11 32.19 -31.29
C VAL A 25 -4.60 32.12 -31.50
N SER A 26 -3.95 33.30 -31.48
CA SER A 26 -2.51 33.36 -31.73
C SER A 26 -1.74 32.47 -30.72
N LYS A 27 -0.71 31.79 -31.21
CA LYS A 27 0.17 30.96 -30.38
C LYS A 27 0.61 31.68 -29.06
N ALA A 28 0.78 33.00 -29.14
CA ALA A 28 1.14 33.84 -28.00
C ALA A 28 -0.03 34.02 -26.98
N ALA A 29 -1.28 33.99 -27.39
CA ALA A 29 -2.43 34.08 -26.49
C ALA A 29 -2.68 32.75 -25.78
N ALA A 30 -2.52 31.62 -26.49
CA ALA A 30 -2.59 30.30 -25.88
C ALA A 30 -1.45 30.06 -24.87
N VAL A 31 -0.21 30.50 -25.19
CA VAL A 31 0.92 30.45 -24.27
C VAL A 31 0.74 31.36 -23.05
N ARG A 32 0.10 32.54 -23.22
CA ARG A 32 -0.22 33.42 -22.08
C ARG A 32 -1.33 32.87 -21.19
N LEU A 33 -2.34 32.21 -21.74
CA LEU A 33 -3.34 31.52 -20.93
C LEU A 33 -2.72 30.33 -20.17
N ALA A 34 -1.88 29.55 -20.84
CA ALA A 34 -1.16 28.44 -20.20
C ALA A 34 -0.17 28.95 -19.12
N ALA A 35 0.55 30.06 -19.36
CA ALA A 35 1.46 30.65 -18.39
C ALA A 35 0.73 31.35 -17.23
N GLN A 36 -0.48 31.88 -17.43
CA GLN A 36 -1.30 32.40 -16.32
C GLN A 36 -1.95 31.29 -15.51
N SER A 37 -2.24 30.14 -16.10
CA SER A 37 -2.69 28.97 -15.36
C SER A 37 -1.54 28.33 -14.58
N SER A 38 -0.32 28.32 -15.11
CA SER A 38 0.84 27.71 -14.43
C SER A 38 1.28 28.46 -13.16
N ALA A 39 1.06 29.78 -13.07
CA ALA A 39 1.44 30.56 -11.90
C ALA A 39 0.45 30.46 -10.71
N SER A 40 -0.78 30.00 -10.94
CA SER A 40 -1.78 29.69 -9.90
C SER A 40 -2.02 28.19 -9.72
N ALA A 41 -1.34 27.37 -10.52
CA ALA A 41 -1.61 25.96 -10.78
C ALA A 41 -0.95 25.00 -9.79
N ASP A 42 -0.02 25.46 -8.95
CA ASP A 42 0.88 24.58 -8.20
C ASP A 42 0.22 23.62 -7.19
N ALA A 43 -1.01 23.87 -6.78
CA ALA A 43 -1.72 22.97 -5.88
C ALA A 43 -3.03 22.43 -6.44
N SER A 44 -3.66 23.14 -7.38
CA SER A 44 -4.99 22.78 -7.89
C SER A 44 -4.94 21.88 -9.15
N ASP A 45 -3.93 22.00 -9.98
CA ASP A 45 -3.87 21.26 -11.26
C ASP A 45 -3.29 19.86 -11.10
N ALA A 46 -2.30 19.65 -10.26
CA ALA A 46 -1.83 18.30 -9.90
C ALA A 46 -2.93 17.44 -9.25
N SER A 47 -3.94 18.09 -8.63
CA SER A 47 -5.09 17.41 -8.05
C SER A 47 -6.19 17.03 -9.04
N ARG A 48 -6.18 17.58 -10.25
CA ARG A 48 -7.24 17.40 -11.25
C ARG A 48 -6.94 16.36 -12.31
N LEU A 49 -5.66 16.07 -12.54
CA LEU A 49 -5.23 15.09 -13.53
C LEU A 49 -4.95 13.76 -12.86
N SER A 50 -5.61 12.71 -13.31
CA SER A 50 -5.26 11.34 -12.99
C SER A 50 -4.95 10.54 -14.24
N MET A 51 -3.97 9.67 -14.15
CA MET A 51 -3.58 8.79 -15.24
C MET A 51 -3.06 7.47 -14.69
N TRP A 52 -3.59 6.37 -15.21
CA TRP A 52 -3.08 5.03 -14.90
C TRP A 52 -2.88 4.23 -16.18
N ILE A 53 -1.96 3.29 -16.11
CA ILE A 53 -1.58 2.45 -17.24
C ILE A 53 -1.58 0.99 -16.83
N TRP A 54 -1.89 0.11 -17.77
CA TRP A 54 -1.83 -1.33 -17.58
C TRP A 54 -1.54 -2.07 -18.87
N SER A 55 -1.18 -3.34 -18.74
CA SER A 55 -1.02 -4.27 -19.85
C SER A 55 -1.86 -5.53 -19.59
N ASP A 56 -1.86 -6.46 -20.51
CA ASP A 56 -2.61 -7.71 -20.34
C ASP A 56 -2.00 -8.63 -19.26
N LYS A 57 -0.69 -8.54 -19.00
CA LYS A 57 0.02 -9.36 -18.00
C LYS A 57 1.28 -8.69 -17.49
N TYR A 58 1.86 -9.26 -16.43
CA TYR A 58 3.12 -8.74 -15.86
C TYR A 58 4.37 -9.23 -16.57
N THR A 59 4.37 -10.44 -17.15
CA THR A 59 5.60 -11.01 -17.72
C THR A 59 5.40 -11.41 -19.17
N TYR A 60 6.45 -11.18 -19.98
CA TYR A 60 6.47 -11.44 -21.41
C TYR A 60 7.75 -12.18 -21.79
N GLU A 61 7.63 -13.18 -22.67
CA GLU A 61 8.78 -13.84 -23.25
C GLU A 61 9.38 -13.01 -24.39
N ALA A 62 10.64 -13.27 -24.72
CA ALA A 62 11.33 -12.57 -25.79
C ALA A 62 10.59 -12.69 -27.12
N GLY A 63 10.32 -11.55 -27.77
CA GLY A 63 9.59 -11.48 -29.03
C GLY A 63 8.05 -11.52 -28.89
N GLU A 64 7.52 -11.65 -27.69
CA GLU A 64 6.10 -11.58 -27.43
C GLU A 64 5.58 -10.13 -27.52
N SER A 65 4.40 -9.95 -28.06
CA SER A 65 3.76 -8.65 -28.17
C SER A 65 3.11 -8.22 -26.87
N LEU A 66 3.30 -6.97 -26.49
CA LEU A 66 2.71 -6.34 -25.32
C LEU A 66 1.68 -5.31 -25.76
N THR A 67 0.51 -5.38 -25.18
CA THR A 67 -0.53 -4.36 -25.34
C THR A 67 -0.53 -3.43 -24.15
N LEU A 68 -0.13 -2.18 -24.36
CA LEU A 68 -0.20 -1.13 -23.33
C LEU A 68 -1.52 -0.39 -23.44
N LYS A 69 -2.22 -0.29 -22.34
CA LYS A 69 -3.44 0.49 -22.18
C LYS A 69 -3.21 1.61 -21.17
N TRP A 70 -3.98 2.68 -21.30
CA TRP A 70 -3.89 3.80 -20.39
C TRP A 70 -5.20 4.57 -20.33
N THR A 71 -5.44 5.23 -19.22
CA THR A 71 -6.59 6.11 -19.00
C THR A 71 -6.10 7.45 -18.47
N VAL A 72 -6.62 8.53 -19.00
CA VAL A 72 -6.44 9.89 -18.46
C VAL A 72 -7.81 10.42 -18.07
N ALA A 73 -7.94 10.85 -16.83
CA ALA A 73 -9.13 11.56 -16.35
C ALA A 73 -8.75 13.02 -16.04
N THR A 74 -9.54 13.93 -16.61
CA THR A 74 -9.40 15.38 -16.38
C THR A 74 -10.70 15.91 -15.78
N ASN A 75 -10.62 16.66 -14.69
CA ASN A 75 -11.80 17.24 -14.05
C ASN A 75 -12.23 18.56 -14.72
N GLY A 76 -12.48 18.52 -16.03
CA GLY A 76 -13.12 19.62 -16.78
C GLY A 76 -12.17 20.57 -17.51
N ASP A 77 -10.89 20.32 -17.56
CA ASP A 77 -9.96 21.11 -18.36
C ASP A 77 -9.86 20.60 -19.79
N VAL A 78 -10.01 21.53 -20.73
CA VAL A 78 -10.04 21.25 -22.18
C VAL A 78 -8.73 21.73 -22.79
N TYR A 79 -7.67 20.93 -22.66
CA TYR A 79 -6.40 21.24 -23.32
C TYR A 79 -5.98 20.13 -24.27
N PRO A 80 -5.35 20.46 -25.40
CA PRO A 80 -4.66 19.45 -26.19
C PRO A 80 -3.42 19.00 -25.42
N TYR A 81 -3.34 17.71 -25.11
CA TYR A 81 -2.19 17.11 -24.44
C TYR A 81 -1.30 16.36 -25.44
N THR A 82 -0.06 16.18 -25.05
CA THR A 82 0.90 15.34 -25.75
C THR A 82 1.25 14.14 -24.86
N VAL A 83 1.24 12.95 -25.41
CA VAL A 83 1.57 11.73 -24.69
C VAL A 83 2.89 11.18 -25.19
N PHE A 84 3.80 10.89 -24.25
CA PHE A 84 5.07 10.24 -24.50
C PHE A 84 5.04 8.88 -23.85
N VAL A 85 5.49 7.86 -24.59
CA VAL A 85 5.57 6.49 -24.11
C VAL A 85 6.98 5.98 -24.30
N TYR A 86 7.56 5.42 -23.25
CA TYR A 86 8.83 4.73 -23.35
C TYR A 86 8.90 3.55 -22.38
N ARG A 87 9.79 2.64 -22.66
CA ARG A 87 10.19 1.55 -21.80
C ARG A 87 11.59 1.83 -21.26
N GLN A 88 11.78 1.69 -19.98
CA GLN A 88 13.09 1.78 -19.33
C GLN A 88 13.53 0.39 -18.89
N ASN A 89 14.74 -0.02 -19.31
CA ASN A 89 15.40 -1.19 -18.78
C ASN A 89 15.94 -0.86 -17.38
N ASN A 90 15.49 -1.56 -16.35
CA ASN A 90 15.83 -1.25 -14.97
C ASN A 90 17.19 -1.85 -14.52
N GLN A 91 17.87 -2.64 -15.38
CA GLN A 91 19.20 -3.14 -15.13
C GLN A 91 20.29 -2.11 -15.50
N ASP A 92 20.11 -1.37 -16.58
CA ASP A 92 21.10 -0.43 -17.10
C ASP A 92 20.59 1.01 -17.26
N GLY A 93 19.28 1.23 -17.01
CA GLY A 93 18.63 2.53 -17.08
C GLY A 93 18.35 3.05 -18.50
N LYS A 94 18.62 2.26 -19.54
CA LYS A 94 18.38 2.67 -20.92
C LYS A 94 16.90 2.83 -21.22
N LYS A 95 16.56 3.87 -21.99
CA LYS A 95 15.21 4.21 -22.39
C LYS A 95 14.99 3.93 -23.86
N TYR A 96 13.89 3.23 -24.16
CA TYR A 96 13.47 2.88 -25.52
C TYR A 96 12.13 3.53 -25.81
N TYR A 97 12.09 4.46 -26.73
CA TYR A 97 10.91 5.26 -27.02
C TYR A 97 10.02 4.62 -28.08
N TRP A 98 8.75 4.77 -27.88
CA TRP A 98 7.73 4.37 -28.83
C TRP A 98 7.59 5.42 -29.96
N PRO A 99 7.29 5.06 -31.25
CA PRO A 99 6.96 3.70 -31.71
C PRO A 99 8.16 2.84 -32.10
N ASN A 100 9.32 3.40 -32.32
CA ASN A 100 10.45 2.69 -32.97
C ASN A 100 11.28 1.84 -32.00
N GLN A 101 11.04 1.95 -30.69
CA GLN A 101 11.82 1.29 -29.65
C GLN A 101 13.35 1.49 -29.77
N THR A 102 13.77 2.61 -30.34
CA THR A 102 15.17 2.94 -30.46
C THR A 102 15.73 3.48 -29.14
N GLU A 103 16.95 3.04 -28.81
CA GLU A 103 17.69 3.60 -27.68
C GLU A 103 18.00 5.08 -27.94
N GLN A 104 17.68 5.95 -26.97
CA GLN A 104 18.11 7.35 -27.02
C GLN A 104 19.29 7.57 -26.08
N ALA A 105 20.35 8.11 -26.61
CA ALA A 105 21.55 8.43 -25.85
C ALA A 105 21.45 9.71 -25.02
N THR A 106 20.41 10.53 -25.20
CA THR A 106 20.25 11.84 -24.54
C THR A 106 18.93 11.96 -23.81
N ASP A 107 18.93 12.76 -22.74
CA ASP A 107 17.77 13.04 -21.89
C ASP A 107 16.59 13.61 -22.70
N ILE A 108 15.38 13.28 -22.24
CA ILE A 108 14.10 13.81 -22.73
C ILE A 108 14.06 15.34 -22.79
N ASN A 109 14.81 16.03 -21.96
CA ASN A 109 14.95 17.49 -21.97
C ASN A 109 15.92 18.00 -23.06
N GLY A 110 16.64 17.11 -23.71
CA GLY A 110 17.46 17.45 -24.87
C GLY A 110 16.60 17.45 -26.14
N ASN A 111 16.69 18.46 -26.95
CA ASN A 111 15.93 18.66 -28.19
C ASN A 111 16.20 17.63 -29.31
N THR A 112 16.78 16.50 -29.04
CA THR A 112 17.08 15.43 -29.99
C THR A 112 16.11 14.27 -29.78
N PHE A 113 14.91 14.40 -30.27
CA PHE A 113 14.10 13.24 -30.60
C PHE A 113 14.68 12.58 -31.85
N ASP A 114 14.77 11.25 -31.83
CA ASP A 114 15.06 10.50 -33.04
C ASP A 114 14.09 10.88 -34.17
N GLN A 115 14.55 10.99 -35.39
CA GLN A 115 13.81 11.53 -36.52
C GLN A 115 12.57 10.73 -36.94
N GLY A 116 12.17 9.73 -36.21
CA GLY A 116 10.93 8.98 -36.41
C GLY A 116 9.95 9.10 -35.25
N TYR A 117 10.31 9.75 -34.15
CA TYR A 117 9.43 9.87 -33.01
C TYR A 117 8.41 11.00 -33.20
N GLN A 118 7.14 10.64 -33.29
CA GLN A 118 6.04 11.59 -33.29
C GLN A 118 5.32 11.49 -31.95
N PRO A 119 5.41 12.51 -31.07
CA PRO A 119 4.58 12.55 -29.87
C PRO A 119 3.11 12.50 -30.28
N MET A 120 2.36 11.62 -29.63
CA MET A 120 0.94 11.54 -29.90
C MET A 120 0.26 12.78 -29.33
N ARG A 121 -0.36 13.56 -30.22
CA ARG A 121 -1.22 14.68 -29.80
C ARG A 121 -2.61 14.16 -29.56
N LEU A 122 -3.06 14.21 -28.30
CA LEU A 122 -4.45 14.04 -27.96
C LEU A 122 -5.17 15.33 -28.33
N GLY A 123 -6.28 15.22 -29.06
CA GLY A 123 -7.20 16.35 -29.25
C GLY A 123 -7.71 16.88 -27.91
N ALA A 124 -8.42 18.01 -27.94
CA ALA A 124 -9.03 18.57 -26.74
C ALA A 124 -9.88 17.51 -26.00
N VAL A 125 -9.51 17.20 -24.77
CA VAL A 125 -10.28 16.28 -23.91
C VAL A 125 -11.39 17.10 -23.26
N THR A 126 -12.58 17.02 -23.84
CA THR A 126 -13.78 17.60 -23.23
C THR A 126 -14.38 16.59 -22.29
N GLN A 127 -14.35 16.83 -21.02
CA GLN A 127 -14.98 16.03 -19.94
C GLN A 127 -15.05 14.52 -20.23
N GLY A 128 -14.28 13.72 -19.52
CA GLY A 128 -14.41 12.26 -19.61
C GLY A 128 -13.10 11.53 -19.42
N VAL A 129 -13.23 10.24 -19.47
CA VAL A 129 -12.14 9.28 -19.50
C VAL A 129 -11.71 9.10 -20.95
N LEU A 130 -10.47 9.44 -21.28
CA LEU A 130 -9.90 9.09 -22.57
C LEU A 130 -9.23 7.72 -22.43
N LEU A 131 -9.79 6.72 -23.07
CA LEU A 131 -9.20 5.39 -23.15
C LEU A 131 -8.20 5.34 -24.31
N GLY A 132 -6.93 5.10 -24.01
CA GLY A 132 -5.96 4.67 -24.99
C GLY A 132 -5.94 3.15 -24.99
N ASP A 133 -6.31 2.53 -26.07
CA ASP A 133 -6.11 1.09 -26.26
C ASP A 133 -4.84 0.82 -27.09
N GLY A 134 -4.37 -0.41 -27.05
CA GLY A 134 -3.23 -0.86 -27.84
C GLY A 134 -3.41 -0.70 -29.35
N GLY A 135 -4.60 -0.43 -29.85
CA GLY A 135 -4.89 -0.21 -31.26
C GLY A 135 -4.24 1.05 -31.82
N ARG A 136 -4.04 2.08 -31.00
CA ARG A 136 -3.35 3.31 -31.42
C ARG A 136 -1.84 3.24 -31.32
N PHE A 137 -1.31 2.46 -30.40
CA PHE A 137 0.12 2.34 -30.18
C PHE A 137 0.73 1.11 -30.82
N GLY A 138 -0.09 0.14 -31.24
CA GLY A 138 0.37 -1.16 -31.70
C GLY A 138 0.91 -2.04 -30.56
N ALA A 139 1.39 -3.20 -30.91
CA ALA A 139 2.05 -4.09 -29.96
C ALA A 139 3.49 -3.64 -29.72
N LEU A 140 3.91 -3.56 -28.45
CA LEU A 140 5.31 -3.39 -28.09
C LEU A 140 5.96 -4.78 -28.13
N SER A 141 7.01 -4.94 -28.94
CA SER A 141 7.82 -6.15 -28.83
C SER A 141 8.60 -6.14 -27.54
N VAL A 142 8.50 -7.21 -26.77
CA VAL A 142 9.31 -7.39 -25.57
C VAL A 142 10.74 -7.68 -26.01
N PRO A 143 11.73 -6.94 -25.52
CA PRO A 143 13.11 -7.13 -25.91
C PRO A 143 13.71 -8.41 -25.33
N SER A 144 14.83 -8.84 -25.90
CA SER A 144 15.62 -9.97 -25.40
C SER A 144 16.54 -9.62 -24.21
N ASP A 145 16.52 -8.38 -23.73
CA ASP A 145 17.20 -7.96 -22.51
C ASP A 145 16.35 -8.34 -21.28
N PHE A 146 16.61 -9.49 -20.74
CA PHE A 146 15.83 -10.09 -19.67
C PHE A 146 15.91 -9.32 -18.35
N GLY A 147 14.83 -9.40 -17.57
CA GLY A 147 14.67 -8.79 -16.28
C GLY A 147 13.54 -7.77 -16.24
N MET A 148 13.50 -6.95 -15.19
CA MET A 148 12.43 -5.97 -15.00
C MET A 148 12.61 -4.72 -15.86
N HIS A 149 11.52 -4.29 -16.46
CA HIS A 149 11.39 -3.02 -17.18
C HIS A 149 10.28 -2.18 -16.56
N THR A 150 10.39 -0.87 -16.74
CA THR A 150 9.31 0.07 -16.43
C THR A 150 8.72 0.60 -17.73
N LEU A 151 7.43 0.37 -17.93
CA LEU A 151 6.64 1.09 -18.92
C LEU A 151 6.28 2.45 -18.33
N VAL A 152 6.50 3.51 -19.09
CA VAL A 152 6.24 4.88 -18.65
C VAL A 152 5.39 5.58 -19.69
N VAL A 153 4.32 6.19 -19.21
CA VAL A 153 3.49 7.11 -20.00
C VAL A 153 3.51 8.47 -19.33
N GLN A 154 3.91 9.48 -20.09
CA GLN A 154 3.91 10.88 -19.65
C GLN A 154 2.87 11.67 -20.41
N LEU A 155 1.97 12.28 -19.65
CA LEU A 155 1.10 13.33 -20.16
C LEU A 155 1.85 14.66 -20.07
N ARG A 156 1.92 15.37 -21.17
CA ARG A 156 2.60 16.66 -21.25
C ARG A 156 1.65 17.72 -21.79
N ASP A 157 2.03 18.98 -21.63
CA ASP A 157 1.36 20.12 -22.25
C ASP A 157 1.32 19.96 -23.76
N TYR A 158 0.56 20.81 -24.45
CA TYR A 158 0.40 20.72 -25.91
C TYR A 158 1.71 20.94 -26.69
N THR A 159 2.69 21.58 -26.08
CA THR A 159 4.01 21.80 -26.69
C THR A 159 4.93 20.58 -26.52
N GLY A 160 4.61 19.69 -25.58
CA GLY A 160 5.43 18.54 -25.19
C GLY A 160 6.59 18.91 -24.28
N SER A 161 6.68 20.16 -23.81
CA SER A 161 7.81 20.65 -23.01
C SER A 161 7.62 20.42 -21.51
N GLU A 162 6.41 20.54 -20.99
CA GLU A 162 6.10 20.40 -19.57
C GLU A 162 5.47 19.04 -19.26
N ILE A 163 6.03 18.30 -18.31
CA ILE A 163 5.46 17.03 -17.83
C ILE A 163 4.37 17.37 -16.81
N LEU A 164 3.12 17.07 -17.15
CA LEU A 164 1.98 17.30 -16.28
C LEU A 164 1.70 16.10 -15.38
N LYS A 165 1.88 14.87 -15.91
CA LYS A 165 1.66 13.63 -15.17
C LYS A 165 2.53 12.51 -15.74
N THR A 166 3.00 11.63 -14.85
CA THR A 166 3.70 10.40 -15.23
C THR A 166 3.05 9.21 -14.55
N SER A 167 2.85 8.12 -15.29
CA SER A 167 2.39 6.84 -14.76
C SER A 167 3.36 5.74 -15.12
N TYR A 168 3.48 4.78 -14.22
CA TYR A 168 4.45 3.69 -14.30
C TYR A 168 3.78 2.34 -14.20
N MET A 169 4.33 1.36 -14.89
CA MET A 169 4.00 -0.05 -14.71
C MET A 169 5.27 -0.89 -14.82
N LYS A 170 5.49 -1.78 -13.86
CA LYS A 170 6.59 -2.74 -13.90
C LYS A 170 6.17 -3.98 -14.68
N ILE A 171 7.02 -4.41 -15.61
CA ILE A 171 6.89 -5.68 -16.35
C ILE A 171 8.20 -6.44 -16.31
N GLY A 172 8.14 -7.77 -16.53
CA GLY A 172 9.30 -8.64 -16.67
C GLY A 172 9.44 -9.14 -18.10
N ALA A 173 10.62 -8.95 -18.69
CA ALA A 173 11.05 -9.71 -19.87
C ALA A 173 11.72 -10.99 -19.39
N VAL A 174 11.18 -12.16 -19.72
CA VAL A 174 11.59 -13.45 -19.17
C VAL A 174 11.97 -14.45 -20.28
N LYS A 175 12.85 -15.39 -19.94
CA LYS A 175 13.22 -16.52 -20.82
C LYS A 175 12.14 -17.59 -20.90
N GLY A 176 11.24 -17.61 -19.94
CA GLY A 176 10.17 -18.56 -19.78
C GLY A 176 9.70 -18.65 -18.35
N ALA A 177 8.91 -19.67 -18.03
CA ALA A 177 8.39 -19.93 -16.71
C ALA A 177 8.99 -21.19 -16.08
N ALA A 178 9.13 -21.17 -14.74
CA ALA A 178 9.50 -22.35 -13.95
C ALA A 178 8.58 -22.46 -12.74
N THR A 179 8.28 -23.68 -12.31
CA THR A 179 7.39 -23.92 -11.17
C THR A 179 8.20 -24.16 -9.90
N ILE A 180 7.74 -23.54 -8.81
CA ILE A 180 8.16 -23.85 -7.46
C ILE A 180 7.03 -24.66 -6.83
N THR A 181 7.33 -25.90 -6.47
CA THR A 181 6.42 -26.80 -5.76
C THR A 181 7.23 -27.65 -4.78
N GLY A 182 6.58 -28.06 -3.67
CA GLY A 182 7.26 -28.80 -2.60
C GLY A 182 8.26 -27.93 -1.82
N ASP A 183 8.95 -28.55 -0.86
CA ASP A 183 9.79 -27.87 0.10
C ASP A 183 11.13 -27.41 -0.48
N VAL A 184 11.57 -26.22 -0.07
CA VAL A 184 12.93 -25.70 -0.30
C VAL A 184 13.78 -26.12 0.88
N THR A 185 14.59 -27.17 0.73
CA THR A 185 15.43 -27.76 1.78
C THR A 185 16.93 -27.53 1.56
N ALA A 186 17.31 -26.84 0.49
CA ALA A 186 18.65 -26.37 0.17
C ALA A 186 18.55 -24.94 -0.40
N ASP A 187 19.63 -24.19 -0.30
CA ASP A 187 19.70 -22.82 -0.84
C ASP A 187 19.26 -22.79 -2.30
N ARG A 188 18.33 -21.87 -2.58
CA ARG A 188 17.75 -21.71 -3.92
C ARG A 188 17.63 -20.24 -4.26
N THR A 189 17.96 -19.90 -5.52
CA THR A 189 17.79 -18.54 -6.04
C THR A 189 16.73 -18.51 -7.13
N LEU A 190 15.78 -17.58 -6.99
CA LEU A 190 14.81 -17.21 -8.01
C LEU A 190 15.37 -16.02 -8.78
N THR A 191 15.68 -16.24 -10.06
CA THR A 191 16.29 -15.23 -10.93
C THR A 191 15.21 -14.35 -11.59
N ASN A 192 15.55 -13.11 -11.89
CA ASN A 192 14.60 -12.13 -12.46
C ASN A 192 14.38 -12.29 -13.98
N ASP A 193 15.11 -13.17 -14.62
CA ASP A 193 14.95 -13.54 -16.03
C ASP A 193 13.97 -14.71 -16.25
N THR A 194 13.33 -15.16 -15.20
CA THR A 194 12.39 -16.29 -15.18
C THR A 194 11.12 -15.89 -14.43
N ARG A 195 9.95 -16.21 -14.97
CA ARG A 195 8.69 -16.18 -14.22
C ARG A 195 8.61 -17.41 -13.31
N TRP A 196 8.33 -17.21 -12.04
CA TRP A 196 8.25 -18.31 -11.07
C TRP A 196 6.80 -18.57 -10.68
N ASP A 197 6.25 -19.72 -11.09
CA ASP A 197 4.89 -20.13 -10.75
C ASP A 197 4.91 -20.93 -9.45
N LEU A 198 4.31 -20.37 -8.37
CA LEU A 198 4.21 -21.00 -7.06
C LEU A 198 2.96 -21.88 -7.01
N LYS A 199 3.13 -23.18 -6.72
CA LYS A 199 2.03 -24.15 -6.69
C LYS A 199 2.00 -24.94 -5.38
N GLY A 200 0.86 -24.85 -4.68
CA GLY A 200 0.67 -25.43 -3.36
C GLY A 200 1.49 -24.72 -2.27
N ILE A 201 1.42 -25.19 -1.04
CA ILE A 201 2.23 -24.62 0.05
C ILE A 201 3.70 -25.01 -0.16
N VAL A 202 4.57 -24.02 -0.21
CA VAL A 202 6.03 -24.19 -0.31
C VAL A 202 6.66 -23.74 1.02
N TYR A 203 7.30 -24.67 1.72
CA TYR A 203 8.04 -24.39 2.94
C TYR A 203 9.53 -24.20 2.64
N VAL A 204 10.10 -23.10 3.13
CA VAL A 204 11.56 -22.90 3.17
C VAL A 204 12.04 -23.38 4.54
N LYS A 205 12.78 -24.49 4.59
CA LYS A 205 13.11 -25.19 5.84
C LYS A 205 14.48 -25.88 5.82
N GLY A 206 14.84 -26.50 6.94
CA GLY A 206 16.06 -27.31 7.03
C GLY A 206 17.36 -26.51 6.96
N GLY A 207 17.33 -25.22 7.29
CA GLY A 207 18.49 -24.32 7.20
C GLY A 207 18.64 -23.64 5.83
N ALA A 208 17.77 -23.96 4.87
CA ALA A 208 17.83 -23.37 3.52
C ALA A 208 17.50 -21.89 3.50
N THR A 209 18.12 -21.17 2.58
CA THR A 209 17.81 -19.79 2.24
C THR A 209 17.19 -19.72 0.83
N LEU A 210 15.97 -19.17 0.75
CA LEU A 210 15.37 -18.79 -0.52
C LEU A 210 15.78 -17.35 -0.85
N THR A 211 16.60 -17.19 -1.88
CA THR A 211 16.98 -15.86 -2.40
C THR A 211 16.10 -15.50 -3.58
N ILE A 212 15.46 -14.31 -3.54
CA ILE A 212 14.68 -13.78 -4.65
C ILE A 212 15.39 -12.52 -5.17
N GLN A 213 15.84 -12.55 -6.41
CA GLN A 213 16.58 -11.43 -7.01
C GLN A 213 15.70 -10.19 -7.21
N PRO A 214 16.27 -8.96 -7.13
CA PRO A 214 15.54 -7.74 -7.45
C PRO A 214 14.88 -7.80 -8.83
N GLY A 215 13.59 -7.48 -8.90
CA GLY A 215 12.82 -7.47 -10.14
C GLY A 215 12.22 -8.81 -10.55
N THR A 216 12.21 -9.80 -9.66
CA THR A 216 11.60 -11.11 -9.89
C THR A 216 10.09 -11.07 -9.72
N PHE A 217 9.37 -11.81 -10.58
CA PHE A 217 7.94 -12.08 -10.46
C PHE A 217 7.70 -13.52 -10.00
N VAL A 218 6.96 -13.65 -8.89
CA VAL A 218 6.49 -14.94 -8.35
C VAL A 218 4.96 -14.95 -8.42
N MET A 219 4.40 -15.92 -9.12
CA MET A 219 2.97 -16.01 -9.43
C MET A 219 2.31 -17.14 -8.63
N GLY A 220 1.53 -16.82 -7.61
CA GLY A 220 0.72 -17.78 -6.87
C GLY A 220 -0.40 -18.33 -7.75
N GLN A 221 -0.49 -19.65 -7.86
CA GLN A 221 -1.53 -20.31 -8.66
C GLN A 221 -2.81 -20.45 -7.82
N PRO A 222 -3.94 -19.89 -8.27
CA PRO A 222 -5.22 -20.05 -7.58
C PRO A 222 -5.80 -21.46 -7.78
N GLY A 223 -6.75 -21.84 -6.89
CA GLY A 223 -7.49 -23.08 -7.00
C GLY A 223 -6.68 -24.36 -6.78
N THR A 224 -5.48 -24.29 -6.26
CA THR A 224 -4.69 -25.45 -5.88
C THR A 224 -5.17 -26.04 -4.54
N THR A 225 -4.93 -27.34 -4.33
CA THR A 225 -5.22 -28.01 -3.06
C THR A 225 -3.95 -28.76 -2.62
N PRO A 226 -3.28 -28.34 -1.52
CA PRO A 226 -3.55 -27.14 -0.74
C PRO A 226 -3.35 -25.85 -1.55
N PRO A 227 -3.88 -24.70 -1.07
CA PRO A 227 -3.67 -23.40 -1.72
C PRO A 227 -2.20 -23.05 -1.88
N SER A 228 -1.87 -22.25 -2.88
CA SER A 228 -0.50 -21.78 -3.04
C SER A 228 -0.13 -20.77 -1.95
N ALA A 229 0.95 -21.01 -1.24
CA ALA A 229 1.49 -20.10 -0.22
C ALA A 229 3.01 -20.27 -0.08
N LEU A 230 3.71 -19.23 0.35
CA LEU A 230 5.14 -19.30 0.67
C LEU A 230 5.33 -19.13 2.17
N ILE A 231 5.84 -20.17 2.83
CA ILE A 231 6.02 -20.20 4.28
C ILE A 231 7.51 -20.41 4.59
N VAL A 232 8.13 -19.42 5.26
CA VAL A 232 9.49 -19.54 5.77
C VAL A 232 9.42 -20.04 7.19
N THR A 233 9.88 -21.27 7.45
CA THR A 233 9.80 -21.90 8.76
C THR A 233 10.86 -21.33 9.72
N GLN A 234 10.78 -21.69 11.00
CA GLN A 234 11.74 -21.27 12.03
C GLN A 234 13.22 -21.56 11.69
N ASN A 235 13.47 -22.56 10.86
CA ASN A 235 14.80 -22.97 10.44
C ASN A 235 15.09 -22.68 8.96
N GLY A 236 14.19 -21.97 8.28
CA GLY A 236 14.40 -21.43 6.94
C GLY A 236 14.75 -19.95 6.99
N LYS A 237 15.16 -19.40 5.85
CA LYS A 237 15.36 -17.96 5.66
C LYS A 237 14.90 -17.52 4.27
N ILE A 238 14.48 -16.26 4.18
CA ILE A 238 14.25 -15.59 2.92
C ILE A 238 15.20 -14.41 2.77
N ASN A 239 15.72 -14.22 1.55
CA ASN A 239 16.45 -13.03 1.17
C ASN A 239 15.78 -12.43 -0.08
N ALA A 240 14.78 -11.58 0.13
CA ALA A 240 14.03 -10.88 -0.90
C ALA A 240 14.34 -9.37 -0.83
N ALA A 241 15.56 -9.03 -1.23
CA ALA A 241 16.07 -7.66 -1.21
C ALA A 241 15.90 -7.00 -2.58
N GLY A 242 14.69 -6.54 -2.91
CA GLY A 242 14.41 -5.71 -4.08
C GLY A 242 14.99 -4.30 -3.96
N THR A 243 14.72 -3.44 -4.94
CA THR A 243 15.05 -2.02 -4.96
C THR A 243 13.85 -1.21 -5.46
N GLN A 244 13.86 0.10 -5.29
CA GLN A 244 12.80 0.99 -5.79
C GLN A 244 12.56 0.78 -7.30
N SER A 245 13.60 0.73 -8.12
CA SER A 245 13.44 0.50 -9.55
C SER A 245 13.15 -0.96 -9.92
N ARG A 246 13.51 -1.92 -9.07
CA ARG A 246 13.33 -3.36 -9.27
C ARG A 246 12.70 -4.02 -8.04
N PRO A 247 11.44 -3.67 -7.70
CA PRO A 247 10.73 -4.36 -6.63
C PRO A 247 10.55 -5.85 -6.97
N ILE A 248 10.43 -6.67 -5.95
CA ILE A 248 10.02 -8.08 -6.09
C ILE A 248 8.52 -8.12 -6.02
N VAL A 249 7.86 -8.84 -6.94
CA VAL A 249 6.41 -8.89 -7.03
C VAL A 249 5.92 -10.33 -6.86
N LEU A 250 5.20 -10.57 -5.77
CA LEU A 250 4.50 -11.83 -5.50
C LEU A 250 3.01 -11.55 -5.74
N THR A 251 2.38 -12.23 -6.70
CA THR A 251 1.04 -11.88 -7.18
C THR A 251 0.27 -13.10 -7.69
N SER A 252 -0.99 -12.91 -8.09
CA SER A 252 -1.80 -13.94 -8.72
C SER A 252 -1.28 -14.30 -10.12
N SER A 253 -1.36 -15.58 -10.50
CA SER A 253 -1.02 -16.05 -11.86
C SER A 253 -2.09 -15.76 -12.90
N LEU A 254 -3.26 -15.27 -12.50
CA LEU A 254 -4.32 -14.89 -13.42
C LEU A 254 -3.96 -13.61 -14.21
N PRO A 255 -4.51 -13.44 -15.41
CA PRO A 255 -4.35 -12.20 -16.16
C PRO A 255 -5.02 -11.01 -15.46
N PHE A 256 -4.61 -9.81 -15.80
CA PHE A 256 -5.31 -8.60 -15.34
C PHE A 256 -6.78 -8.62 -15.76
N GLY A 257 -7.66 -8.16 -14.88
CA GLY A 257 -9.10 -8.19 -15.06
C GLY A 257 -9.78 -9.49 -14.59
N GLU A 258 -9.01 -10.52 -14.22
CA GLU A 258 -9.53 -11.80 -13.70
C GLU A 258 -9.09 -12.09 -12.27
N ARG A 259 -8.17 -11.30 -11.73
CA ARG A 259 -7.61 -11.46 -10.39
C ARG A 259 -8.61 -11.07 -9.33
N THR A 260 -8.57 -11.79 -8.21
CA THR A 260 -9.44 -11.55 -7.06
C THR A 260 -8.66 -11.66 -5.75
N ARG A 261 -9.19 -11.04 -4.70
CA ARG A 261 -8.68 -11.20 -3.35
C ARG A 261 -8.70 -12.69 -2.96
N GLY A 262 -7.61 -13.19 -2.38
CA GLY A 262 -7.49 -14.58 -1.96
C GLY A 262 -7.16 -15.58 -3.07
N ASP A 263 -6.68 -15.13 -4.23
CA ASP A 263 -6.22 -16.03 -5.30
C ASP A 263 -5.13 -16.99 -4.82
N TRP A 264 -4.32 -16.57 -3.86
CA TRP A 264 -3.27 -17.37 -3.23
C TRP A 264 -3.06 -16.99 -1.76
N GLY A 265 -2.22 -17.74 -1.02
CA GLY A 265 -2.14 -17.61 0.42
C GLY A 265 -1.35 -16.40 0.94
N GLY A 266 -0.31 -15.97 0.22
CA GLY A 266 0.56 -14.91 0.72
C GLY A 266 1.92 -15.41 1.24
N LEU A 267 2.60 -14.57 2.02
CA LEU A 267 3.94 -14.80 2.56
C LEU A 267 3.92 -14.83 4.09
N ALA A 268 4.19 -15.98 4.68
CA ALA A 268 4.36 -16.13 6.12
C ALA A 268 5.80 -16.41 6.50
N MET A 269 6.28 -15.75 7.56
CA MET A 269 7.60 -15.93 8.13
C MET A 269 7.51 -16.29 9.60
N LEU A 270 8.09 -17.41 9.96
CA LEU A 270 7.96 -18.03 11.28
C LEU A 270 9.33 -18.03 11.99
N GLY A 271 9.37 -17.41 13.17
CA GLY A 271 10.59 -17.20 13.92
C GLY A 271 10.57 -17.83 15.32
N LYS A 272 11.62 -17.56 16.08
CA LYS A 272 11.87 -18.11 17.43
C LYS A 272 11.83 -17.05 18.51
N ALA A 273 11.33 -15.85 18.22
CA ALA A 273 11.17 -14.81 19.23
C ALA A 273 9.96 -15.09 20.14
N PRO A 274 9.94 -14.53 21.37
CA PRO A 274 8.89 -14.78 22.33
C PRO A 274 7.49 -14.39 21.83
N ILE A 275 6.52 -15.23 22.20
CA ILE A 275 5.09 -14.98 22.06
C ILE A 275 4.40 -15.25 23.40
N ASN A 276 3.16 -14.78 23.58
CA ASN A 276 2.44 -14.92 24.85
C ASN A 276 1.43 -16.07 24.90
N VAL A 277 1.49 -16.97 23.95
CA VAL A 277 0.72 -18.21 23.89
C VAL A 277 1.67 -19.40 24.08
N GLY A 278 1.18 -20.47 24.66
CA GLY A 278 2.01 -21.63 24.93
C GLY A 278 2.35 -21.75 26.42
N GLY A 279 1.89 -22.83 27.06
CA GLY A 279 2.09 -23.08 28.48
C GLY A 279 3.55 -23.02 28.90
N ASN A 280 3.84 -22.43 30.09
CA ASN A 280 5.13 -22.35 30.74
C ASN A 280 6.16 -21.35 30.19
N ILE A 281 5.75 -20.21 29.64
CA ILE A 281 6.65 -19.05 29.61
C ILE A 281 6.79 -18.57 31.07
N PRO A 282 8.02 -18.42 31.64
CA PRO A 282 8.19 -17.89 33.00
C PRO A 282 7.49 -16.52 33.11
N GLY A 283 6.52 -16.43 34.00
CA GLY A 283 5.70 -15.24 34.21
C GLY A 283 4.47 -15.13 33.28
N SER A 284 4.25 -16.09 32.40
CA SER A 284 3.03 -16.17 31.57
C SER A 284 1.98 -17.04 32.27
N THR A 285 0.76 -16.54 32.31
CA THR A 285 -0.42 -17.34 32.65
C THR A 285 -1.07 -17.93 31.39
N GLY A 286 -0.43 -17.78 30.24
CA GLY A 286 -0.96 -18.09 28.93
C GLY A 286 -1.54 -19.49 28.86
N ILE A 287 -2.85 -19.55 28.60
CA ILE A 287 -3.57 -20.78 28.37
C ILE A 287 -3.23 -21.27 26.99
N CYS A 288 -2.80 -22.52 26.91
CA CYS A 288 -2.71 -23.20 25.63
C CYS A 288 -4.12 -23.61 25.19
N PRO A 289 -4.59 -23.23 24.00
CA PRO A 289 -5.73 -23.89 23.40
C PRO A 289 -5.47 -25.39 23.36
N ALA A 290 -6.47 -26.20 23.64
CA ALA A 290 -6.35 -27.66 23.86
C ALA A 290 -5.57 -28.41 22.76
N ASP A 291 -5.47 -27.83 21.56
CA ASP A 291 -4.85 -28.41 20.37
C ASP A 291 -3.56 -27.73 19.91
N GLY A 292 -3.20 -26.55 20.44
CA GLY A 292 -2.18 -25.67 19.83
C GLY A 292 -0.77 -25.70 20.44
N CYS A 293 -0.60 -26.07 21.72
CA CYS A 293 0.69 -25.88 22.41
C CYS A 293 1.29 -27.16 22.94
N LYS A 294 1.30 -28.22 22.15
CA LYS A 294 1.56 -29.56 22.68
C LYS A 294 2.96 -29.82 23.25
N ASN A 295 4.00 -29.06 22.90
CA ASN A 295 5.34 -29.58 23.23
C ASN A 295 6.44 -28.56 23.57
N ALA A 296 6.22 -27.27 23.56
CA ALA A 296 7.26 -26.31 23.93
C ALA A 296 6.68 -25.02 24.51
N PRO A 297 7.30 -24.44 25.54
CA PRO A 297 6.89 -23.14 26.09
C PRO A 297 6.97 -22.06 25.03
N GLY A 298 5.91 -21.27 24.86
CA GLY A 298 5.93 -20.12 23.98
C GLY A 298 6.01 -20.43 22.49
N THR A 299 5.40 -21.54 22.05
CA THR A 299 5.24 -21.85 20.64
C THR A 299 3.77 -22.05 20.27
N PHE A 300 3.45 -21.69 19.02
CA PHE A 300 2.13 -21.85 18.46
C PHE A 300 2.21 -22.27 16.99
N TYR A 301 1.08 -22.51 16.36
CA TYR A 301 1.00 -22.85 14.95
C TYR A 301 0.43 -21.68 14.13
N LEU A 302 0.90 -21.53 12.90
CA LEU A 302 0.28 -20.64 11.95
C LEU A 302 -1.19 -21.04 11.74
N GLU A 303 -2.03 -20.07 11.62
CA GLU A 303 -3.46 -20.19 11.48
C GLU A 303 -3.85 -21.16 10.36
N GLY A 304 -4.88 -21.97 10.58
CA GLY A 304 -5.29 -23.02 9.65
C GLY A 304 -4.34 -24.21 9.46
N LEU A 305 -3.14 -24.18 10.09
CA LEU A 305 -2.12 -25.21 9.95
C LEU A 305 -1.76 -25.89 11.29
N VAL A 306 -2.68 -25.91 12.22
CA VAL A 306 -2.50 -26.54 13.54
C VAL A 306 -2.10 -28.02 13.39
N GLY A 307 -1.04 -28.42 14.12
CA GLY A 307 -0.48 -29.79 14.07
C GLY A 307 0.55 -30.02 12.99
N ASN A 308 0.79 -29.07 12.10
CA ASN A 308 1.86 -29.12 11.11
C ASN A 308 3.18 -28.60 11.74
N ALA A 309 4.21 -29.45 11.85
CA ALA A 309 5.49 -29.09 12.45
C ALA A 309 6.21 -27.95 11.70
N ASP A 310 5.96 -27.79 10.41
CA ASP A 310 6.55 -26.72 9.58
C ASP A 310 5.82 -25.38 9.72
N SER A 311 4.70 -25.33 10.45
CA SER A 311 3.95 -24.09 10.73
C SER A 311 4.18 -23.53 12.14
N VAL A 312 5.09 -24.12 12.92
CA VAL A 312 5.38 -23.70 14.31
C VAL A 312 6.16 -22.39 14.32
N TYR A 313 5.77 -21.48 15.21
CA TYR A 313 6.50 -20.25 15.53
C TYR A 313 6.55 -19.97 17.03
N GLY A 314 7.36 -18.98 17.44
CA GLY A 314 7.60 -18.65 18.84
C GLY A 314 8.81 -19.37 19.42
N GLY A 315 9.24 -18.94 20.59
CA GLY A 315 10.42 -19.46 21.29
C GLY A 315 11.02 -18.43 22.25
N THR A 316 12.34 -18.42 22.37
CA THR A 316 13.05 -17.62 23.36
C THR A 316 14.15 -16.72 22.80
N ASP A 317 14.29 -16.63 21.46
CA ASP A 317 15.33 -15.82 20.82
C ASP A 317 14.76 -14.51 20.26
N PRO A 318 14.80 -13.38 21.00
CA PRO A 318 14.26 -12.10 20.53
C PRO A 318 15.07 -11.50 19.37
N ASN A 319 16.26 -12.04 19.08
CA ASN A 319 17.11 -11.59 17.98
C ASN A 319 17.02 -12.49 16.74
N HIS A 320 16.14 -13.49 16.76
CA HIS A 320 15.95 -14.38 15.61
C HIS A 320 15.69 -13.59 14.33
N SER A 321 16.31 -14.02 13.22
CA SER A 321 16.09 -13.45 11.91
C SER A 321 15.33 -14.41 11.03
N CYS A 322 14.13 -14.02 10.61
CA CYS A 322 13.35 -14.71 9.59
C CYS A 322 13.88 -14.41 8.17
N GLY A 323 14.76 -13.42 8.02
CA GLY A 323 15.34 -13.02 6.74
C GLY A 323 15.17 -11.55 6.42
N VAL A 324 15.20 -11.24 5.13
CA VAL A 324 15.16 -9.86 4.62
C VAL A 324 14.05 -9.72 3.60
N LEU A 325 13.17 -8.74 3.82
CA LEU A 325 12.20 -8.25 2.86
C LEU A 325 12.43 -6.76 2.63
N LYS A 326 12.78 -6.37 1.40
CA LYS A 326 12.92 -4.97 0.97
C LYS A 326 12.32 -4.78 -0.40
N TYR A 327 11.50 -3.75 -0.58
CA TYR A 327 10.80 -3.48 -1.82
C TYR A 327 10.09 -4.73 -2.38
N VAL A 328 9.23 -5.30 -1.55
CA VAL A 328 8.44 -6.50 -1.88
C VAL A 328 6.97 -6.11 -1.94
N ARG A 329 6.30 -6.49 -3.02
CA ARG A 329 4.86 -6.37 -3.19
C ARG A 329 4.23 -7.75 -3.09
N VAL A 330 3.17 -7.86 -2.29
CA VAL A 330 2.27 -9.02 -2.22
C VAL A 330 0.87 -8.57 -2.65
N GLU A 331 0.34 -9.19 -3.68
CA GLU A 331 -0.90 -8.79 -4.31
C GLU A 331 -1.85 -9.98 -4.40
N TYR A 332 -3.16 -9.76 -4.16
CA TYR A 332 -4.24 -10.76 -4.29
C TYR A 332 -4.08 -11.99 -3.37
N ALA A 333 -3.45 -11.81 -2.24
CA ALA A 333 -3.24 -12.87 -1.24
C ALA A 333 -4.43 -13.01 -0.27
N GLY A 334 -4.27 -13.82 0.79
CA GLY A 334 -5.26 -13.96 1.85
C GLY A 334 -6.24 -15.10 1.62
N THR A 335 -5.78 -16.25 1.10
CA THR A 335 -6.70 -17.36 0.84
C THR A 335 -7.18 -18.03 2.12
N ILE A 336 -8.42 -18.47 2.12
CA ILE A 336 -9.02 -19.26 3.20
C ILE A 336 -8.44 -20.67 3.16
N LEU A 337 -7.84 -21.12 4.26
CA LEU A 337 -7.39 -22.50 4.47
C LEU A 337 -8.51 -23.40 5.01
N SER A 338 -9.31 -22.86 5.94
CA SER A 338 -10.49 -23.46 6.53
C SER A 338 -11.40 -22.35 7.09
N PRO A 339 -12.66 -22.61 7.42
CA PRO A 339 -13.55 -21.57 7.97
C PRO A 339 -12.92 -20.83 9.17
N ASN A 340 -12.87 -19.53 9.10
CA ASN A 340 -12.24 -18.62 10.06
C ASN A 340 -10.73 -18.87 10.26
N ASN A 341 -10.05 -19.32 9.22
CA ASN A 341 -8.60 -19.49 9.21
C ASN A 341 -8.10 -19.12 7.81
N GLU A 342 -7.71 -17.89 7.68
CA GLU A 342 -7.17 -17.27 6.49
C GLU A 342 -5.65 -17.15 6.60
N LEU A 343 -4.99 -16.92 5.48
CA LEU A 343 -3.62 -16.45 5.44
C LEU A 343 -3.62 -14.98 5.04
N ASN A 344 -2.74 -14.21 5.61
CA ASN A 344 -2.59 -12.78 5.33
C ASN A 344 -1.70 -12.49 4.12
N SER A 345 -1.67 -11.24 3.68
CA SER A 345 -0.69 -10.85 2.66
C SER A 345 0.73 -11.02 3.19
N PHE A 346 1.03 -10.45 4.37
CA PHE A 346 2.26 -10.68 5.11
C PHE A 346 1.96 -11.11 6.54
N THR A 347 2.53 -12.23 6.96
CA THR A 347 2.42 -12.74 8.33
C THR A 347 3.80 -12.89 8.96
N TRP A 348 3.99 -12.39 10.18
CA TRP A 348 5.18 -12.62 11.01
C TRP A 348 4.78 -13.33 12.30
N GLY A 349 5.02 -14.64 12.38
CA GLY A 349 4.87 -15.40 13.61
C GLY A 349 6.18 -15.47 14.37
N GLY A 350 6.30 -14.81 15.54
CA GLY A 350 7.49 -14.86 16.38
C GLY A 350 8.80 -14.46 15.70
N CYS A 351 8.78 -13.55 14.73
CA CYS A 351 9.99 -13.02 14.13
C CYS A 351 10.66 -12.01 15.06
N GLY A 352 11.99 -12.09 15.15
CA GLY A 352 12.80 -11.27 16.04
C GLY A 352 13.44 -10.07 15.35
N LYS A 353 14.18 -9.25 16.14
CA LYS A 353 14.86 -8.01 15.69
C LYS A 353 15.91 -8.20 14.60
N GLY A 354 16.38 -9.43 14.39
CA GLY A 354 17.28 -9.73 13.27
C GLY A 354 16.60 -9.75 11.90
N THR A 355 15.26 -9.66 11.85
CA THR A 355 14.47 -9.63 10.61
C THR A 355 14.42 -8.21 10.05
N VAL A 356 14.53 -8.09 8.72
CA VAL A 356 14.40 -6.81 8.01
C VAL A 356 13.08 -6.79 7.26
N ALA A 357 12.26 -5.77 7.51
CA ALA A 357 10.97 -5.55 6.86
C ALA A 357 10.83 -4.06 6.45
N GLU A 358 11.18 -3.73 5.21
CA GLU A 358 11.22 -2.35 4.72
C GLU A 358 10.66 -2.23 3.30
N HIS A 359 9.86 -1.17 3.04
CA HIS A 359 9.25 -0.92 1.74
C HIS A 359 8.42 -2.12 1.26
N LEU A 360 7.36 -2.42 1.98
CA LEU A 360 6.46 -3.54 1.70
C LEU A 360 5.10 -3.02 1.26
N GLN A 361 4.55 -3.61 0.22
CA GLN A 361 3.18 -3.32 -0.21
C GLN A 361 2.34 -4.59 -0.18
N ALA A 362 1.19 -4.53 0.52
CA ALA A 362 0.11 -5.49 0.47
C ALA A 362 -1.09 -4.84 -0.22
N ILE A 363 -1.59 -5.42 -1.31
CA ILE A 363 -2.74 -4.87 -2.03
C ILE A 363 -3.67 -5.98 -2.50
N TYR A 364 -4.99 -5.73 -2.41
CA TYR A 364 -6.00 -6.72 -2.75
C TYR A 364 -5.89 -8.03 -1.94
N GLY A 365 -5.53 -7.94 -0.65
CA GLY A 365 -5.66 -9.05 0.29
C GLY A 365 -7.13 -9.39 0.55
N LYS A 366 -7.45 -10.66 0.76
CA LYS A 366 -8.77 -11.06 1.25
C LYS A 366 -8.84 -10.98 2.76
N ASP A 367 -7.71 -11.09 3.40
CA ASP A 367 -7.46 -10.96 4.82
C ASP A 367 -6.46 -9.83 5.06
N ASP A 368 -5.82 -9.77 6.21
CA ASP A 368 -4.98 -8.66 6.62
C ASP A 368 -3.84 -8.33 5.65
N SER A 369 -3.52 -7.04 5.61
CA SER A 369 -2.35 -6.59 4.86
C SER A 369 -1.05 -6.98 5.57
N PHE A 370 -0.97 -6.71 6.88
CA PHE A 370 0.20 -6.98 7.72
C PHE A 370 -0.24 -7.50 9.08
N GLU A 371 0.13 -8.73 9.43
CA GLU A 371 -0.20 -9.29 10.73
C GLU A 371 1.02 -9.81 11.48
N TRP A 372 1.03 -9.54 12.80
CA TRP A 372 2.11 -9.94 13.72
C TRP A 372 1.57 -10.79 14.87
N PHE A 373 1.99 -12.04 14.89
CA PHE A 373 1.75 -12.98 15.99
C PHE A 373 2.97 -13.03 16.92
N GLY A 374 3.07 -12.10 17.86
CA GLY A 374 4.18 -12.02 18.79
C GLY A 374 5.52 -11.67 18.15
N GLY A 375 6.62 -11.90 18.88
CA GLY A 375 7.94 -11.46 18.47
C GLY A 375 8.18 -9.97 18.62
N ASN A 376 9.16 -9.43 17.91
CA ASN A 376 9.55 -8.02 18.03
C ASN A 376 10.20 -7.45 16.76
N VAL A 377 9.84 -7.98 15.59
CA VAL A 377 10.28 -7.45 14.31
C VAL A 377 9.82 -6.00 14.12
N ASP A 378 10.72 -5.16 13.66
CA ASP A 378 10.45 -3.78 13.30
C ASP A 378 10.15 -3.66 11.80
N ALA A 379 9.30 -2.72 11.40
CA ALA A 379 8.93 -2.51 10.00
C ALA A 379 8.87 -1.02 9.62
N LYS A 380 9.25 -0.69 8.38
CA LYS A 380 9.21 0.67 7.84
C LYS A 380 8.71 0.72 6.40
N TRP A 381 8.04 1.84 6.07
CA TRP A 381 7.54 2.13 4.73
C TRP A 381 6.58 1.05 4.24
N LEU A 382 5.47 0.92 4.96
CA LEU A 382 4.43 -0.05 4.67
C LEU A 382 3.29 0.60 3.88
N VAL A 383 2.86 -0.06 2.80
CA VAL A 383 1.69 0.33 2.02
C VAL A 383 0.70 -0.82 2.03
N GLY A 384 -0.48 -0.61 2.63
CA GLY A 384 -1.58 -1.56 2.62
C GLY A 384 -2.78 -0.96 1.92
N GLY A 385 -3.49 -1.75 1.12
CA GLY A 385 -4.65 -1.19 0.47
C GLY A 385 -5.54 -2.16 -0.28
N LEU A 386 -6.78 -1.72 -0.46
CA LEU A 386 -7.80 -2.43 -1.23
C LEU A 386 -8.05 -3.86 -0.71
N GLY A 387 -7.66 -4.14 0.54
CA GLY A 387 -7.90 -5.39 1.26
C GLY A 387 -9.34 -5.52 1.73
N ALA A 388 -9.72 -6.72 2.18
CA ALA A 388 -11.07 -7.01 2.66
C ALA A 388 -11.14 -7.16 4.18
N ASP A 389 -10.01 -7.14 4.89
CA ASP A 389 -9.94 -7.11 6.36
C ASP A 389 -9.03 -5.97 6.85
N ASP A 390 -8.31 -6.14 7.93
CA ASP A 390 -7.56 -5.08 8.58
C ASP A 390 -6.26 -4.73 7.83
N PHE A 391 -5.77 -3.51 8.03
CA PHE A 391 -4.47 -3.13 7.45
C PHE A 391 -3.32 -3.59 8.30
N THR A 392 -3.49 -3.50 9.59
CA THR A 392 -2.49 -3.86 10.59
C THR A 392 -3.17 -4.62 11.70
N ASP A 393 -2.88 -5.91 11.84
CA ASP A 393 -3.26 -6.66 13.03
C ASP A 393 -2.03 -7.06 13.83
N TYR A 394 -2.13 -6.98 15.14
CA TYR A 394 -1.09 -7.46 16.03
C TYR A 394 -1.65 -8.13 17.27
N GLN A 395 -1.07 -9.25 17.60
CA GLN A 395 -1.48 -10.02 18.75
C GLN A 395 -0.34 -10.87 19.33
N LEU A 396 -0.67 -11.68 20.32
CA LEU A 396 0.19 -12.72 20.92
C LEU A 396 1.54 -12.22 21.41
N GLY A 397 1.59 -10.95 21.89
CA GLY A 397 2.76 -10.40 22.54
C GLY A 397 3.76 -9.72 21.61
N TRP A 398 3.34 -9.22 20.46
CA TRP A 398 4.21 -8.45 19.60
C TRP A 398 4.63 -7.12 20.23
N THR A 399 5.95 -6.82 20.15
CA THR A 399 6.56 -5.62 20.75
C THR A 399 7.44 -4.85 19.76
N GLY A 400 7.20 -5.00 18.46
CA GLY A 400 7.97 -4.31 17.42
C GLY A 400 7.58 -2.84 17.25
N ARG A 401 8.23 -2.20 16.26
CA ARG A 401 8.04 -0.80 15.92
C ARG A 401 7.66 -0.66 14.45
N VAL A 402 6.78 0.32 14.15
CA VAL A 402 6.44 0.69 12.78
C VAL A 402 6.66 2.19 12.59
N GLN A 403 7.31 2.57 11.49
CA GLN A 403 7.35 3.95 11.05
C GLN A 403 7.13 4.06 9.54
N PHE A 404 6.36 5.06 9.12
CA PHE A 404 5.94 5.33 7.76
C PHE A 404 5.02 4.23 7.21
N GLY A 405 3.75 4.43 7.38
CA GLY A 405 2.71 3.58 6.84
C GLY A 405 1.66 4.39 6.08
N LEU A 406 1.15 3.80 5.03
CA LEU A 406 0.05 4.32 4.24
C LEU A 406 -0.94 3.20 3.97
N MET A 407 -2.15 3.36 4.49
CA MET A 407 -3.19 2.34 4.44
C MET A 407 -4.49 2.94 3.94
N TYR A 408 -5.19 2.25 2.99
CA TYR A 408 -6.45 2.77 2.46
C TYR A 408 -7.41 1.66 2.06
N GLN A 409 -8.66 1.82 2.48
CA GLN A 409 -9.74 0.87 2.23
C GLN A 409 -10.27 0.98 0.81
N SER A 410 -10.83 -0.13 0.31
CA SER A 410 -11.56 -0.18 -0.94
C SER A 410 -13.05 0.14 -0.72
N PRO A 411 -13.69 0.88 -1.65
CA PRO A 411 -15.13 1.12 -1.53
C PRO A 411 -15.99 -0.09 -1.95
N ASP A 412 -15.42 -1.03 -2.71
CA ASP A 412 -16.13 -2.22 -3.22
C ASP A 412 -16.00 -3.43 -2.29
N SER A 413 -15.02 -3.43 -1.42
CA SER A 413 -14.84 -4.39 -0.34
C SER A 413 -14.12 -3.64 0.78
N PRO A 414 -14.84 -2.83 1.55
CA PRO A 414 -14.22 -2.10 2.63
C PRO A 414 -13.70 -3.09 3.67
N GLY A 415 -12.42 -3.01 3.96
CA GLY A 415 -11.79 -3.72 5.06
C GLY A 415 -12.38 -3.27 6.40
N ASN A 416 -12.03 -3.97 7.45
CA ASN A 416 -12.60 -3.68 8.75
C ASN A 416 -11.90 -2.48 9.40
N ARG A 417 -10.65 -2.60 9.81
CA ARG A 417 -10.01 -1.59 10.66
C ARG A 417 -8.74 -1.02 10.05
N GLY A 418 -8.29 0.07 10.60
CA GLY A 418 -6.94 0.57 10.32
C GLY A 418 -5.89 -0.22 11.10
N ILE A 419 -6.10 -0.31 12.41
CA ILE A 419 -5.33 -1.15 13.32
C ILE A 419 -6.30 -1.98 14.16
N GLU A 420 -6.12 -3.29 14.18
CA GLU A 420 -6.62 -4.17 15.23
C GLU A 420 -5.47 -4.53 16.17
N GLY A 421 -5.68 -4.44 17.47
CA GLY A 421 -4.65 -4.75 18.47
C GLY A 421 -5.18 -5.58 19.60
N ASP A 422 -4.67 -6.79 19.72
CA ASP A 422 -4.99 -7.73 20.78
C ASP A 422 -3.76 -8.03 21.64
N ASN A 423 -3.98 -8.34 22.92
CA ASN A 423 -2.93 -9.04 23.67
C ASN A 423 -3.01 -10.54 23.41
N SER A 424 -4.07 -11.17 23.89
CA SER A 424 -4.32 -12.59 23.64
C SER A 424 -5.79 -12.90 23.93
N GLU A 425 -6.45 -13.60 23.04
CA GLU A 425 -7.83 -14.08 23.24
C GLU A 425 -7.93 -15.17 24.32
N TYR A 426 -6.82 -15.87 24.58
CA TYR A 426 -6.74 -16.96 25.53
C TYR A 426 -6.57 -16.47 26.98
N ASP A 427 -5.80 -15.38 27.16
CA ASP A 427 -5.58 -14.72 28.44
C ASP A 427 -5.21 -13.25 28.22
N ASN A 428 -6.11 -12.34 28.54
CA ASN A 428 -5.89 -10.90 28.36
C ASN A 428 -4.75 -10.32 29.22
N ALA A 429 -4.20 -11.10 30.17
CA ALA A 429 -3.05 -10.75 30.98
C ALA A 429 -1.78 -11.53 30.61
N ALA A 430 -1.80 -12.29 29.52
CA ALA A 430 -0.67 -13.07 29.04
C ALA A 430 0.59 -12.21 28.80
N LEU A 431 1.76 -12.78 29.10
CA LEU A 431 3.06 -12.13 28.95
C LEU A 431 3.91 -12.83 27.88
N PRO A 432 4.71 -12.06 27.12
CA PRO A 432 4.78 -10.60 27.10
C PRO A 432 3.50 -9.97 26.59
N PHE A 433 3.14 -8.78 27.11
CA PHE A 433 2.04 -8.05 26.51
C PHE A 433 2.36 -7.63 25.07
N SER A 434 1.36 -7.67 24.19
CA SER A 434 1.41 -6.93 22.93
C SER A 434 1.55 -5.44 23.24
N ASN A 435 2.67 -4.84 22.82
CA ASN A 435 3.01 -3.47 23.16
C ASN A 435 3.87 -2.80 22.08
N PRO A 436 3.35 -2.67 20.87
CA PRO A 436 4.07 -2.05 19.76
C PRO A 436 4.19 -0.52 19.89
N THR A 437 5.07 0.05 19.06
CA THR A 437 5.18 1.49 18.89
C THR A 437 5.01 1.88 17.43
N PHE A 438 4.00 2.70 17.16
CA PHE A 438 3.71 3.25 15.83
C PHE A 438 4.08 4.73 15.76
N PHE A 439 4.71 5.14 14.66
CA PHE A 439 4.96 6.53 14.30
C PHE A 439 4.67 6.78 12.83
N ASN A 440 4.08 7.94 12.54
CA ASN A 440 3.93 8.42 11.16
C ASN A 440 3.20 7.43 10.24
N VAL A 441 1.95 7.11 10.55
CA VAL A 441 1.09 6.25 9.71
C VAL A 441 -0.21 6.98 9.38
N THR A 442 -0.66 6.87 8.14
CA THR A 442 -1.94 7.37 7.67
C THR A 442 -2.86 6.20 7.32
N TYR A 443 -4.06 6.23 7.87
CA TYR A 443 -5.14 5.28 7.60
C TYR A 443 -6.32 6.00 6.96
N PHE A 444 -6.74 5.54 5.78
CA PHE A 444 -7.92 6.03 5.07
C PHE A 444 -9.01 4.98 5.07
N GLY A 445 -10.14 5.30 5.68
CA GLY A 445 -11.36 4.54 5.54
C GLY A 445 -12.03 4.80 4.18
N SER A 446 -12.92 3.90 3.78
CA SER A 446 -13.70 4.02 2.54
C SER A 446 -14.89 4.98 2.67
N GLY A 447 -15.25 5.38 3.87
CA GLY A 447 -16.49 6.11 4.16
C GLY A 447 -17.75 5.24 4.06
N THR A 448 -17.61 3.92 3.93
CA THR A 448 -18.69 2.94 3.90
C THR A 448 -18.56 1.96 5.08
N PRO A 449 -19.66 1.31 5.52
CA PRO A 449 -19.58 0.26 6.55
C PRO A 449 -18.59 -0.83 6.15
N GLY A 450 -17.88 -1.38 7.14
CA GLY A 450 -17.05 -2.56 6.95
C GLY A 450 -17.87 -3.75 6.43
N PHE A 451 -17.21 -4.68 5.75
CA PHE A 451 -17.88 -5.78 5.05
C PHE A 451 -18.67 -6.68 6.00
N ASP A 452 -18.08 -7.04 7.13
CA ASP A 452 -18.68 -7.94 8.11
C ASP A 452 -19.15 -7.22 9.38
N GLU A 453 -18.68 -6.01 9.67
CA GLU A 453 -18.99 -5.27 10.87
C GLU A 453 -19.36 -3.81 10.57
N ALA A 454 -20.53 -3.41 11.00
CA ALA A 454 -20.96 -2.01 10.91
C ALA A 454 -20.10 -1.05 11.76
N ASN A 455 -19.30 -1.59 12.68
CA ASN A 455 -18.42 -0.85 13.57
C ASN A 455 -16.94 -1.23 13.33
N ALA A 456 -16.34 -0.64 12.32
CA ALA A 456 -14.94 -0.82 11.96
C ALA A 456 -14.16 0.47 12.22
N PRO A 457 -13.63 0.70 13.44
CA PRO A 457 -12.90 1.91 13.78
C PRO A 457 -11.52 1.97 13.12
N GLY A 458 -10.96 3.18 13.05
CA GLY A 458 -9.59 3.36 12.56
C GLY A 458 -8.54 2.67 13.43
N LEU A 459 -8.72 2.72 14.74
CA LEU A 459 -7.92 1.99 15.73
C LEU A 459 -8.85 1.22 16.65
N PHE A 460 -8.66 -0.08 16.76
CA PHE A 460 -9.43 -0.97 17.62
C PHE A 460 -8.49 -1.75 18.55
N LEU A 461 -8.58 -1.50 19.85
CA LEU A 461 -7.79 -2.18 20.87
C LEU A 461 -8.68 -2.99 21.80
N ARG A 462 -8.33 -4.25 22.01
CA ARG A 462 -9.10 -5.16 22.85
C ARG A 462 -8.21 -6.19 23.56
N ARG A 463 -8.81 -7.01 24.40
CA ARG A 463 -8.18 -8.17 25.05
C ARG A 463 -6.92 -7.84 25.84
N GLY A 464 -6.87 -6.63 26.45
CA GLY A 464 -5.75 -6.18 27.26
C GLY A 464 -4.52 -5.69 26.48
N ALA A 465 -4.68 -5.38 25.18
CA ALA A 465 -3.62 -4.84 24.36
C ALA A 465 -3.01 -3.56 24.92
N ARG A 466 -1.75 -3.36 24.68
CA ARG A 466 -0.98 -2.14 24.95
C ARG A 466 -0.46 -1.55 23.64
N GLY A 467 0.16 -0.39 23.72
CA GLY A 467 0.82 0.23 22.56
C GLY A 467 1.08 1.71 22.72
N SER A 468 1.98 2.21 21.89
CA SER A 468 2.29 3.62 21.78
C SER A 468 2.02 4.11 20.35
N PHE A 469 1.05 4.99 20.20
CA PHE A 469 0.53 5.46 18.91
C PHE A 469 0.84 6.95 18.73
N ASN A 470 1.71 7.27 17.76
CA ASN A 470 2.27 8.60 17.64
C ASN A 470 2.27 9.09 16.19
N ASN A 471 1.90 10.35 16.00
CA ASN A 471 1.87 11.00 14.69
C ASN A 471 0.98 10.27 13.67
N LEU A 472 -0.19 9.78 14.10
CA LEU A 472 -1.11 9.05 13.24
C LEU A 472 -2.20 9.95 12.67
N VAL A 473 -2.64 9.62 11.45
CA VAL A 473 -3.79 10.23 10.79
C VAL A 473 -4.81 9.14 10.49
N PHE A 474 -6.02 9.29 10.99
CA PHE A 474 -7.19 8.50 10.63
C PHE A 474 -8.17 9.41 9.90
N SER A 475 -8.50 9.07 8.66
CA SER A 475 -9.39 9.86 7.83
C SER A 475 -10.44 8.99 7.17
N ASN A 476 -11.66 9.48 7.10
CA ASN A 476 -12.77 8.90 6.33
C ASN A 476 -13.24 7.50 6.76
N PHE A 477 -12.98 7.07 7.98
CA PHE A 477 -13.59 5.85 8.51
C PHE A 477 -15.10 6.04 8.69
N TYR A 478 -15.88 5.02 8.35
CA TYR A 478 -17.33 5.02 8.58
C TYR A 478 -17.67 4.98 10.07
N SER A 479 -16.92 4.22 10.84
CA SER A 479 -17.03 4.06 12.29
C SER A 479 -16.14 5.04 13.06
N PRO A 480 -16.09 4.97 14.39
CA PRO A 480 -15.22 5.82 15.19
C PRO A 480 -13.77 5.80 14.74
N CYS A 481 -13.07 6.91 14.95
CA CYS A 481 -11.63 7.00 14.74
C CYS A 481 -10.85 6.00 15.60
N MET A 482 -11.32 5.75 16.82
CA MET A 482 -10.73 4.80 17.74
C MET A 482 -11.75 4.15 18.66
N ASP A 483 -11.46 2.93 19.09
CA ASP A 483 -12.17 2.20 20.11
C ASP A 483 -11.22 1.41 21.00
N ILE A 484 -11.13 1.79 22.28
CA ILE A 484 -10.51 1.01 23.34
C ILE A 484 -11.64 0.21 23.99
N SER A 485 -11.84 -1.01 23.48
CA SER A 485 -13.14 -1.66 23.49
C SER A 485 -13.56 -2.24 24.85
N ASP A 486 -12.71 -3.03 25.47
CA ASP A 486 -13.09 -3.79 26.67
C ASP A 486 -12.45 -3.26 27.97
N ALA A 487 -13.00 -3.70 29.11
CA ALA A 487 -12.55 -3.24 30.43
C ALA A 487 -11.08 -3.56 30.73
N ASN A 488 -10.54 -4.68 30.20
CA ASN A 488 -9.14 -5.04 30.40
C ASN A 488 -8.22 -4.08 29.64
N THR A 489 -8.58 -3.74 28.42
CA THR A 489 -7.83 -2.79 27.60
C THR A 489 -7.97 -1.36 28.12
N GLN A 490 -9.16 -0.94 28.57
CA GLN A 490 -9.36 0.34 29.25
C GLN A 490 -8.52 0.45 30.53
N ALA A 491 -8.38 -0.66 31.29
CA ALA A 491 -7.51 -0.69 32.46
C ALA A 491 -6.02 -0.53 32.10
N GLN A 492 -5.57 -1.05 30.94
CA GLN A 492 -4.22 -0.79 30.44
C GLN A 492 -4.04 0.70 30.06
N ALA A 493 -5.05 1.29 29.43
CA ALA A 493 -5.02 2.69 29.07
C ALA A 493 -5.02 3.61 30.31
N ASP A 494 -5.84 3.33 31.32
CA ASP A 494 -5.87 4.08 32.59
C ASP A 494 -4.53 4.01 33.35
N GLN A 495 -3.78 2.93 33.19
CA GLN A 495 -2.43 2.74 33.74
C GLN A 495 -1.32 3.33 32.87
N SER A 496 -1.67 4.05 31.78
CA SER A 496 -0.72 4.60 30.81
C SER A 496 0.12 3.56 30.05
N ASN A 497 -0.37 2.33 29.94
CA ASN A 497 0.21 1.28 29.10
C ASN A 497 -0.27 1.37 27.65
N VAL A 498 -1.33 2.14 27.38
CA VAL A 498 -1.70 2.63 26.05
C VAL A 498 -1.42 4.12 26.03
N THR A 499 -0.61 4.58 25.10
CA THR A 499 -0.26 5.99 24.96
C THR A 499 -0.55 6.50 23.57
N MET A 500 -1.03 7.74 23.47
CA MET A 500 -1.30 8.41 22.21
C MET A 500 -0.73 9.82 22.20
N ASN A 501 -0.03 10.19 21.11
CA ASN A 501 0.48 11.54 20.91
C ASN A 501 0.47 11.89 19.43
N GLY A 502 -0.03 13.08 19.11
CA GLY A 502 -0.10 13.50 17.71
C GLY A 502 -1.08 12.61 16.91
N ILE A 503 -2.34 12.68 17.25
CA ILE A 503 -3.42 11.95 16.57
C ILE A 503 -4.31 12.95 15.84
N LEU A 504 -4.49 12.75 14.54
CA LEU A 504 -5.46 13.47 13.75
C LEU A 504 -6.59 12.54 13.34
N CYS A 505 -7.82 12.93 13.67
CA CYS A 505 -9.03 12.25 13.25
C CYS A 505 -9.86 13.17 12.38
N TRP A 506 -10.22 12.70 11.18
CA TRP A 506 -11.06 13.47 10.28
C TRP A 506 -11.98 12.58 9.46
N ASN A 507 -13.20 13.06 9.27
CA ASN A 507 -14.17 12.38 8.44
C ASN A 507 -14.80 13.36 7.44
N ASP A 508 -14.46 13.24 6.17
CA ASP A 508 -14.85 14.17 5.13
C ASP A 508 -15.98 13.66 4.20
N ASN A 509 -16.32 12.37 4.24
CA ASN A 509 -17.26 11.80 3.27
C ASN A 509 -18.63 11.38 3.81
N ILE A 510 -18.77 11.14 5.08
CA ILE A 510 -20.01 10.65 5.64
C ILE A 510 -20.83 11.77 6.23
N GLY A 511 -21.49 12.61 5.60
CA GLY A 511 -22.54 13.52 6.08
C GLY A 511 -22.48 14.01 7.55
N LEU A 512 -21.61 13.45 8.34
CA LEU A 512 -21.28 13.72 9.75
C LEU A 512 -20.19 14.77 9.90
N LYS A 513 -20.00 15.57 8.86
CA LYS A 513 -18.93 16.55 8.76
C LYS A 513 -18.85 17.46 9.97
N GLY A 514 -17.70 17.44 10.59
CA GLY A 514 -17.25 18.46 11.55
C GLY A 514 -17.88 18.37 12.94
N ALA A 515 -19.11 18.00 13.07
CA ALA A 515 -19.74 17.99 14.38
C ALA A 515 -19.49 16.69 15.15
N ASN A 516 -19.05 15.66 14.47
CA ASN A 516 -19.27 14.35 15.04
C ASN A 516 -18.12 13.43 15.01
N THR A 517 -17.03 13.87 14.48
CA THR A 517 -15.84 13.07 14.53
C THR A 517 -15.43 12.70 15.92
N LEU A 518 -15.69 13.57 16.87
CA LEU A 518 -15.47 13.26 18.28
C LEU A 518 -16.75 12.92 19.01
N ASP A 519 -17.76 13.78 18.93
CA ASP A 519 -18.95 13.66 19.77
C ASP A 519 -19.88 12.53 19.34
N GLY A 520 -19.87 12.13 18.07
CA GLY A 520 -20.71 11.05 17.57
C GLY A 520 -19.98 9.74 17.29
N GLN A 521 -18.66 9.80 17.04
CA GLN A 521 -17.85 8.64 16.67
C GLN A 521 -16.82 8.23 17.73
N VAL A 522 -16.47 9.12 18.65
CA VAL A 522 -15.62 8.81 19.79
C VAL A 522 -16.34 9.34 21.02
N ALA A 523 -17.22 8.53 21.59
CA ALA A 523 -18.02 8.92 22.75
C ALA A 523 -17.51 8.26 24.03
N GLY A 524 -17.96 8.77 25.17
CA GLY A 524 -17.71 8.15 26.47
C GLY A 524 -16.22 8.03 26.81
N TYR A 525 -15.78 6.82 27.13
CA TYR A 525 -14.40 6.53 27.55
C TYR A 525 -13.37 6.97 26.50
N ASN A 526 -13.60 6.62 25.24
CA ASN A 526 -12.66 6.89 24.14
C ASN A 526 -12.41 8.38 23.93
N LEU A 527 -13.46 9.21 24.04
CA LEU A 527 -13.33 10.66 23.94
C LEU A 527 -12.50 11.23 25.12
N GLN A 528 -12.79 10.79 26.35
CA GLN A 528 -12.03 11.22 27.52
C GLN A 528 -10.56 10.83 27.43
N PHE A 529 -10.27 9.63 26.93
CA PHE A 529 -8.92 9.18 26.71
C PHE A 529 -8.22 10.01 25.61
N ALA A 530 -8.84 10.17 24.44
CA ALA A 530 -8.28 10.96 23.34
C ALA A 530 -7.95 12.40 23.76
N GLN A 531 -8.81 13.02 24.57
CA GLN A 531 -8.63 14.36 25.11
C GLN A 531 -7.64 14.43 26.28
N GLY A 532 -7.02 13.32 26.69
CA GLY A 532 -6.09 13.27 27.81
C GLY A 532 -6.74 13.49 29.19
N GLN A 533 -8.03 13.27 29.30
CA GLN A 533 -8.76 13.34 30.57
C GLN A 533 -8.66 12.03 31.36
N LYS A 534 -8.21 10.97 30.68
CA LYS A 534 -7.89 9.66 31.25
C LYS A 534 -6.60 9.13 30.68
N GLY A 535 -5.81 8.44 31.48
CA GLY A 535 -4.56 7.80 31.07
C GLY A 535 -3.60 8.75 30.34
N SER A 536 -2.92 8.22 29.32
CA SER A 536 -1.93 8.95 28.48
C SER A 536 -2.43 9.13 27.04
N GLY A 537 -3.64 9.63 26.89
CA GLY A 537 -4.20 10.03 25.59
C GLY A 537 -3.54 11.28 25.01
N ALA A 538 -3.84 11.59 23.75
CA ALA A 538 -3.18 12.65 23.00
C ALA A 538 -3.38 14.08 23.57
N GLY A 539 -4.46 14.30 24.31
CA GLY A 539 -4.74 15.59 24.93
C GLY A 539 -4.74 16.74 23.93
N LYS A 540 -3.92 17.76 24.16
CA LYS A 540 -3.76 18.91 23.26
C LYS A 540 -3.19 18.54 21.88
N ASN A 541 -2.57 17.39 21.72
CA ASN A 541 -2.04 16.88 20.47
C ASN A 541 -3.07 16.02 19.71
N PHE A 542 -4.32 16.01 20.16
CA PHE A 542 -5.44 15.45 19.43
C PHE A 542 -6.03 16.52 18.50
N VAL A 543 -5.98 16.26 17.20
CA VAL A 543 -6.32 17.22 16.16
C VAL A 543 -7.57 16.76 15.41
N VAL A 544 -8.55 17.67 15.25
CA VAL A 544 -9.77 17.43 14.49
C VAL A 544 -9.88 18.49 13.40
N GLU A 545 -9.07 18.32 12.36
CA GLU A 545 -9.03 19.22 11.21
C GLU A 545 -8.84 18.39 9.95
N ASN A 546 -9.30 18.91 8.80
CA ASN A 546 -9.10 18.27 7.51
C ASN A 546 -7.59 18.14 7.20
N PRO A 547 -7.05 16.93 7.00
CA PRO A 547 -5.64 16.73 6.67
C PRO A 547 -5.26 17.28 5.30
N SER A 548 -6.24 17.72 4.49
CA SER A 548 -6.05 18.33 3.17
C SER A 548 -5.16 17.52 2.25
N ILE A 549 -5.37 16.21 2.23
CA ILE A 549 -4.69 15.27 1.35
C ILE A 549 -5.28 15.40 -0.05
N LEU A 550 -4.43 15.41 -1.06
CA LEU A 550 -4.81 15.87 -2.39
C LEU A 550 -5.85 14.97 -3.07
N ARG A 551 -5.59 13.67 -3.17
CA ARG A 551 -6.43 12.76 -3.96
C ARG A 551 -6.37 11.31 -3.47
N PRO A 552 -6.66 11.04 -2.18
CA PRO A 552 -6.47 9.71 -1.62
C PRO A 552 -7.43 8.66 -2.21
N PHE A 553 -8.60 9.07 -2.68
CA PHE A 553 -9.67 8.18 -3.16
C PHE A 553 -9.74 8.04 -4.69
N GLN A 554 -8.72 8.50 -5.40
CA GLN A 554 -8.53 8.15 -6.81
C GLN A 554 -7.73 6.84 -6.90
N TYR A 555 -8.39 5.73 -6.63
CA TYR A 555 -7.77 4.46 -6.27
C TYR A 555 -6.70 3.94 -7.24
N SER A 556 -6.87 4.09 -8.56
CA SER A 556 -5.85 3.69 -9.55
C SER A 556 -4.72 4.70 -9.77
N ASP A 557 -4.85 5.91 -9.22
CA ASP A 557 -3.83 6.96 -9.29
C ASP A 557 -3.95 7.90 -8.08
N PRO A 558 -3.77 7.38 -6.85
CA PRO A 558 -3.90 8.19 -5.65
C PRO A 558 -2.77 9.23 -5.56
N ASN A 559 -3.07 10.34 -4.88
CA ASN A 559 -2.06 11.30 -4.46
C ASN A 559 -2.24 11.56 -2.96
N PHE A 560 -1.36 10.99 -2.19
CA PHE A 560 -1.42 11.04 -0.73
C PHE A 560 -0.67 12.23 -0.12
N LYS A 561 -0.06 13.07 -0.94
CA LYS A 561 0.55 14.33 -0.46
C LYS A 561 -0.51 15.27 0.07
N SER A 562 -0.15 16.05 1.06
CA SER A 562 -1.01 17.09 1.64
C SER A 562 -0.60 18.48 1.18
N LEU A 563 -1.56 19.40 1.17
CA LEU A 563 -1.27 20.82 0.96
C LEU A 563 -0.30 21.33 2.03
N PHE A 564 0.58 22.25 1.70
CA PHE A 564 1.52 22.87 2.66
C PHE A 564 0.82 23.56 3.85
N SER A 565 -0.41 24.00 3.66
CA SER A 565 -1.25 24.58 4.72
C SER A 565 -1.90 23.54 5.63
N SER A 566 -1.74 22.26 5.33
CA SER A 566 -2.35 21.17 6.09
C SER A 566 -1.96 21.21 7.59
N PRO A 567 -2.89 20.83 8.48
CA PRO A 567 -2.59 20.68 9.90
C PRO A 567 -1.51 19.62 10.16
N ILE A 568 -1.30 18.66 9.26
CA ILE A 568 -0.27 17.63 9.45
C ILE A 568 1.14 18.21 9.65
N PHE A 569 1.44 19.38 9.07
CA PHE A 569 2.76 20.02 9.16
C PHE A 569 2.89 21.01 10.32
N ARG A 570 1.78 21.45 10.93
CA ARG A 570 1.78 22.57 11.87
C ARG A 570 1.22 22.27 13.25
N ALA A 571 0.49 21.17 13.42
CA ALA A 571 -0.24 20.90 14.66
C ALA A 571 0.00 19.49 15.18
N GLY A 572 0.15 19.36 16.48
CA GLY A 572 0.01 18.13 17.23
C GLY A 572 1.10 17.08 17.09
N TRP A 573 1.99 17.13 16.12
CA TRP A 573 3.04 16.12 15.98
C TRP A 573 4.04 16.15 17.13
N VAL A 574 4.61 14.98 17.43
CA VAL A 574 5.65 14.81 18.45
C VAL A 574 6.93 14.26 17.81
N GLN A 575 8.08 14.60 18.43
CA GLN A 575 9.39 14.16 17.95
C GLN A 575 9.55 12.65 18.12
N PRO A 576 9.86 11.90 17.03
CA PRO A 576 10.22 10.49 17.16
C PRO A 576 11.46 10.29 18.05
N PRO A 577 11.56 9.17 18.80
CA PRO A 577 12.71 8.90 19.65
C PRO A 577 14.03 8.74 18.87
N ASP A 578 15.14 9.07 19.53
CA ASP A 578 16.50 8.76 19.05
C ASP A 578 16.94 7.39 19.56
N ASP A 579 16.47 6.33 18.91
CA ASP A 579 16.74 4.94 19.30
C ASP A 579 17.38 4.11 18.17
N GLY A 580 17.83 4.79 17.10
CA GLY A 580 18.45 4.16 15.94
C GLY A 580 17.47 3.54 14.95
N PHE A 581 16.16 3.48 15.28
CA PHE A 581 15.14 3.00 14.37
C PHE A 581 14.33 4.16 13.77
N PHE A 582 13.78 5.06 14.58
CA PHE A 582 12.92 6.13 14.09
C PHE A 582 13.69 7.24 13.37
N ASP A 583 13.16 7.68 12.23
CA ASP A 583 13.62 8.88 11.55
C ASP A 583 13.13 10.13 12.28
N GLN A 584 14.05 10.82 12.94
CA GLN A 584 13.76 12.00 13.72
C GLN A 584 13.43 13.24 12.86
N SER A 585 13.68 13.21 11.56
CA SER A 585 13.31 14.28 10.63
C SER A 585 11.81 14.32 10.33
N ALA A 586 11.07 13.27 10.68
CA ALA A 586 9.64 13.13 10.45
C ALA A 586 8.80 14.00 11.41
N LYS A 587 8.84 15.31 11.19
CA LYS A 587 8.14 16.34 12.00
C LYS A 587 6.79 16.69 11.41
N PHE A 588 5.92 15.66 11.27
CA PHE A 588 4.58 15.78 10.71
C PHE A 588 3.69 14.61 11.19
N LEU A 589 2.38 14.78 11.04
CA LEU A 589 1.40 13.71 11.27
C LEU A 589 1.23 12.87 10.01
N GLY A 590 0.99 11.56 10.19
CA GLY A 590 0.73 10.64 9.09
C GLY A 590 1.99 10.09 8.42
N GLY A 591 1.76 9.23 7.42
CA GLY A 591 2.81 8.41 6.77
C GLY A 591 3.56 9.12 5.65
N ILE A 592 3.00 10.16 5.05
CA ILE A 592 3.60 10.89 3.93
C ILE A 592 3.80 12.36 4.31
N GLY A 593 5.04 12.81 4.23
CA GLY A 593 5.46 14.18 4.44
C GLY A 593 5.43 15.00 3.14
N LYS A 594 6.56 15.68 2.87
CA LYS A 594 6.73 16.44 1.62
C LYS A 594 7.05 15.56 0.43
N ASP A 595 7.82 14.50 0.67
CA ASP A 595 8.28 13.57 -0.34
C ASP A 595 7.39 12.32 -0.34
N ASP A 596 7.04 11.85 -1.52
CA ASP A 596 6.27 10.63 -1.70
C ASP A 596 7.21 9.44 -1.88
N TRP A 597 7.45 8.72 -0.82
CA TRP A 597 8.31 7.54 -0.82
C TRP A 597 7.66 6.31 -1.48
N THR A 598 6.38 6.39 -1.84
CA THR A 598 5.68 5.29 -2.53
C THR A 598 5.95 5.26 -4.03
N GLU A 599 6.49 6.33 -4.61
CA GLU A 599 6.71 6.46 -6.05
C GLU A 599 7.62 5.35 -6.61
N GLU A 600 7.31 4.90 -7.82
CA GLU A 600 8.03 3.94 -8.67
C GLU A 600 8.01 2.47 -8.25
N TRP A 601 7.91 2.14 -6.96
CA TRP A 601 7.95 0.73 -6.55
C TRP A 601 6.59 0.12 -6.22
N THR A 602 5.59 0.95 -5.91
CA THR A 602 4.23 0.51 -5.61
C THR A 602 3.37 0.35 -6.86
N SER A 603 2.22 -0.29 -6.70
CA SER A 603 1.15 -0.35 -7.70
C SER A 603 -0.18 -0.08 -7.02
N PHE A 604 -1.01 0.78 -7.63
CA PHE A 604 -2.33 1.14 -7.13
C PHE A 604 -3.44 0.76 -8.12
N LEU A 605 -3.13 -0.07 -9.09
CA LEU A 605 -4.04 -0.43 -10.17
C LEU A 605 -5.26 -1.20 -9.63
N VAL A 606 -6.45 -0.69 -9.94
CA VAL A 606 -7.74 -1.26 -9.52
C VAL A 606 -8.31 -2.14 -10.62
N GLU A 607 -8.61 -3.41 -10.30
CA GLU A 607 -9.13 -4.40 -11.26
C GLU A 607 -10.44 -3.96 -11.93
N THR A 608 -11.32 -3.25 -11.22
CA THR A 608 -12.56 -2.72 -11.80
C THR A 608 -12.32 -1.62 -12.82
N ASP A 609 -11.22 -0.88 -12.70
CA ASP A 609 -10.85 0.17 -13.65
C ASP A 609 -10.25 -0.40 -14.95
N ILE A 610 -9.75 -1.64 -14.89
CA ILE A 610 -9.26 -2.38 -16.06
C ILE A 610 -10.43 -2.94 -16.89
N LYS A 611 -11.50 -3.37 -16.23
CA LYS A 611 -12.67 -4.02 -16.86
C LYS A 611 -13.61 -3.04 -17.56
N LYS A 612 -13.48 -1.74 -17.34
CA LYS A 612 -14.30 -0.74 -18.02
C LYS A 612 -13.82 -0.58 -19.46
N PRO A 613 -14.72 -0.81 -20.45
CA PRO A 613 -14.38 -0.65 -21.86
C PRO A 613 -14.11 0.80 -22.24
#